data_f026e0c319e47701036b5160b8c18fb8
#
_entry.id   f026e0c319e47701036b5160b8c18fb8
#
_cell.length_a   1.000
_cell.length_b   1.000
_cell.length_c   1.000
_cell.angle_alpha   90.00
_cell.angle_beta   90.00
_cell.angle_gamma   90.00
#
_symmetry.space_group_name_H-M   'P 1'
#
loop_
_entity.id
_entity.type
_entity.pdbx_description
1 polymer ?
#
loop_
_entity_poly.entity_id
_entity_poly.type
_entity_poly.pdbx_seq_one_letter_code
_entity_poly.pdbx_strand_id
1 'polypeptide(L)'
;MNRYSDLNEQLEILELIASILLILLLLMVIRNWYNLYKKRSFRKKNEKLKIKLENREIAFNNYNDKLKIINNLKQKEVKSQSEIFSLKNEIKEYKKKHYETLGNKEKEIADQKKIIDLQQKAYERYADYKIVEANNTRLGAHFMKNVITQVYEDLENEENTYKTFFGYQYKKGKDTNKIPSIKALKNIFILLDYNVAALNSAGITLEDEVKHIDMFLQLINYLKPNAKIELNNTLNKEQLNSIKIKPTLFFPFVENALKHGSLNENNSFINIYLKENDQKQLSYCLVNSTEQSLDDNNVTTTHFGLNALKQMINVYYPGSKLKCTALPNKQYMSELTLKIK
;
A
#
# COMPACT_ATOMS: atom_id res chain seq x y z
N MET A 1 5.94 20.08 82.38
CA MET A 1 6.92 19.64 81.38
C MET A 1 6.31 18.91 80.22
N ASN A 2 5.08 18.44 80.30
CA ASN A 2 4.42 17.66 79.22
C ASN A 2 3.80 18.47 78.04
N ARG A 3 3.56 19.79 78.22
CA ARG A 3 2.94 20.59 77.12
C ARG A 3 3.89 20.98 75.98
N TYR A 4 5.16 21.09 76.25
CA TYR A 4 6.17 21.45 75.25
C TYR A 4 6.62 20.24 74.39
N SER A 5 6.59 18.99 74.93
CA SER A 5 6.86 17.79 74.17
C SER A 5 5.73 17.49 73.15
N ASP A 6 4.48 17.69 73.57
CA ASP A 6 3.30 17.48 72.73
C ASP A 6 3.22 18.49 71.56
N LEU A 7 3.69 19.74 71.81
CA LEU A 7 3.72 20.79 70.78
C LEU A 7 4.83 20.52 69.73
N ASN A 8 5.99 20.00 70.16
CA ASN A 8 7.07 19.62 69.26
C ASN A 8 6.71 18.39 68.43
N GLU A 9 6.06 17.42 69.00
CA GLU A 9 5.58 16.23 68.26
C GLU A 9 4.53 16.59 67.18
N GLN A 10 3.62 17.52 67.53
CA GLN A 10 2.66 18.08 66.55
C GLN A 10 3.35 18.90 65.45
N LEU A 11 4.43 19.63 65.79
CA LEU A 11 5.21 20.37 64.80
C LEU A 11 5.94 19.45 63.85
N GLU A 12 6.58 18.38 64.32
CA GLU A 12 7.24 17.36 63.51
C GLU A 12 6.24 16.64 62.58
N ILE A 13 5.06 16.32 63.06
CA ILE A 13 3.99 15.72 62.23
C ILE A 13 3.53 16.72 61.18
N LEU A 14 3.43 18.01 61.50
CA LEU A 14 3.03 19.05 60.54
C LEU A 14 4.09 19.28 59.47
N GLU A 15 5.39 19.26 59.84
CA GLU A 15 6.51 19.33 58.91
C GLU A 15 6.57 18.10 57.98
N LEU A 16 6.29 16.91 58.52
CA LEU A 16 6.21 15.68 57.74
C LEU A 16 5.06 15.73 56.71
N ILE A 17 3.87 16.21 57.17
CA ILE A 17 2.72 16.39 56.27
C ILE A 17 3.03 17.45 55.20
N ALA A 18 3.65 18.56 55.59
CA ALA A 18 4.03 19.63 54.65
C ALA A 18 5.04 19.12 53.61
N SER A 19 6.03 18.30 54.03
CA SER A 19 7.01 17.71 53.13
C SER A 19 6.40 16.72 52.14
N ILE A 20 5.43 15.89 52.60
CA ILE A 20 4.66 14.96 51.77
C ILE A 20 3.82 15.75 50.76
N LEU A 21 3.14 16.80 51.20
CA LEU A 21 2.35 17.67 50.32
C LEU A 21 3.21 18.36 49.26
N LEU A 22 4.41 18.80 49.65
CA LEU A 22 5.38 19.42 48.72
C LEU A 22 5.84 18.43 47.67
N ILE A 23 6.15 17.19 48.04
CA ILE A 23 6.52 16.12 47.12
C ILE A 23 5.39 15.78 46.16
N LEU A 24 4.15 15.68 46.66
CA LEU A 24 2.96 15.45 45.85
C LEU A 24 2.73 16.60 44.83
N LEU A 25 2.92 17.85 45.29
CA LEU A 25 2.83 19.02 44.42
C LEU A 25 3.90 19.02 43.32
N LEU A 26 5.12 18.62 43.68
CA LEU A 26 6.25 18.50 42.73
C LEU A 26 5.98 17.40 41.70
N LEU A 27 5.44 16.27 42.13
CA LEU A 27 5.02 15.18 41.23
C LEU A 27 3.88 15.63 40.28
N MET A 28 2.91 16.40 40.78
CA MET A 28 1.86 16.98 39.95
C MET A 28 2.43 17.94 38.90
N VAL A 29 3.38 18.80 39.26
CA VAL A 29 4.03 19.72 38.35
C VAL A 29 4.80 18.97 37.28
N ILE A 30 5.57 17.94 37.66
CA ILE A 30 6.33 17.08 36.71
C ILE A 30 5.36 16.38 35.76
N ARG A 31 4.26 15.81 36.28
CA ARG A 31 3.23 15.15 35.47
C ARG A 31 2.58 16.14 34.50
N ASN A 32 2.26 17.34 34.96
CA ASN A 32 1.65 18.37 34.11
C ASN A 32 2.64 18.85 33.03
N TRP A 33 3.92 19.03 33.39
CA TRP A 33 4.98 19.37 32.45
C TRP A 33 5.19 18.27 31.40
N TYR A 34 5.23 17.00 31.80
CA TYR A 34 5.30 15.85 30.90
C TYR A 34 4.10 15.80 29.93
N ASN A 35 2.89 16.02 30.44
CA ASN A 35 1.70 16.07 29.59
C ASN A 35 1.72 17.23 28.59
N LEU A 36 2.21 18.40 29.02
CA LEU A 36 2.39 19.56 28.14
C LEU A 36 3.46 19.29 27.08
N TYR A 37 4.57 18.63 27.46
CA TYR A 37 5.63 18.23 26.52
C TYR A 37 5.10 17.24 25.48
N LYS A 38 4.36 16.21 25.93
CA LYS A 38 3.73 15.22 25.05
C LYS A 38 2.73 15.89 24.10
N LYS A 39 1.90 16.81 24.63
CA LYS A 39 0.94 17.59 23.81
C LYS A 39 1.64 18.47 22.77
N ARG A 40 2.75 19.11 23.13
CA ARG A 40 3.57 19.91 22.19
C ARG A 40 4.21 19.02 21.11
N SER A 41 4.72 17.85 21.47
CA SER A 41 5.29 16.89 20.53
C SER A 41 4.24 16.39 19.53
N PHE A 42 3.04 16.08 20.01
CA PHE A 42 1.91 15.68 19.14
C PHE A 42 1.49 16.83 18.20
N ARG A 43 1.40 18.06 18.70
CA ARG A 43 1.09 19.22 17.87
C ARG A 43 2.11 19.40 16.76
N LYS A 44 3.41 19.31 17.07
CA LYS A 44 4.50 19.40 16.07
C LYS A 44 4.42 18.28 15.02
N LYS A 45 4.05 17.04 15.43
CA LYS A 45 3.86 15.93 14.49
C LYS A 45 2.65 16.16 13.57
N ASN A 46 1.54 16.64 14.12
CA ASN A 46 0.35 16.97 13.34
C ASN A 46 0.57 18.13 12.38
N GLU A 47 1.30 19.16 12.79
CA GLU A 47 1.71 20.26 11.91
C GLU A 47 2.55 19.77 10.72
N LYS A 48 3.55 18.90 11.01
CA LYS A 48 4.36 18.29 9.93
C LYS A 48 3.52 17.45 8.98
N LEU A 49 2.53 16.71 9.49
CA LEU A 49 1.60 15.95 8.67
C LEU A 49 0.69 16.87 7.84
N LYS A 50 0.23 17.97 8.42
CA LYS A 50 -0.58 18.98 7.73
C LYS A 50 0.17 19.62 6.58
N ILE A 51 1.44 20.00 6.80
CA ILE A 51 2.32 20.54 5.75
C ILE A 51 2.56 19.51 4.63
N LYS A 52 2.74 18.23 5.00
CA LYS A 52 2.88 17.16 3.99
C LYS A 52 1.61 16.95 3.16
N LEU A 53 0.43 17.07 3.76
CA LEU A 53 -0.86 17.01 3.06
C LEU A 53 -1.05 18.21 2.14
N GLU A 54 -0.75 19.42 2.63
CA GLU A 54 -0.80 20.67 1.86
C GLU A 54 0.14 20.62 0.63
N ASN A 55 1.37 20.12 0.83
CA ASN A 55 2.33 19.93 -0.28
C ASN A 55 1.82 18.89 -1.32
N ARG A 56 1.11 17.86 -0.88
CA ARG A 56 0.47 16.89 -1.79
C ARG A 56 -0.70 17.50 -2.56
N GLU A 57 -1.48 18.33 -1.90
CA GLU A 57 -2.59 19.04 -2.53
C GLU A 57 -2.08 20.04 -3.58
N ILE A 58 -0.99 20.76 -3.25
CA ILE A 58 -0.29 21.65 -4.19
C ILE A 58 0.25 20.84 -5.39
N ALA A 59 0.87 19.68 -5.13
CA ALA A 59 1.37 18.82 -6.20
C ALA A 59 0.23 18.27 -7.09
N PHE A 60 -0.90 17.91 -6.49
CA PHE A 60 -2.10 17.45 -7.21
C PHE A 60 -2.73 18.58 -8.04
N ASN A 61 -2.82 19.78 -7.49
CA ASN A 61 -3.30 20.95 -8.21
C ASN A 61 -2.38 21.33 -9.38
N ASN A 62 -1.07 21.29 -9.16
CA ASN A 62 -0.07 21.47 -10.22
C ASN A 62 -0.18 20.40 -11.33
N TYR A 63 -0.51 19.15 -10.95
CA TYR A 63 -0.78 18.09 -11.92
C TYR A 63 -2.06 18.36 -12.72
N ASN A 64 -3.13 18.80 -12.07
CA ASN A 64 -4.39 19.16 -12.74
C ASN A 64 -4.24 20.37 -13.67
N ASP A 65 -3.42 21.35 -13.28
CA ASP A 65 -3.12 22.50 -14.15
C ASP A 65 -2.29 22.07 -15.37
N LYS A 66 -1.34 21.15 -15.21
CA LYS A 66 -0.67 20.53 -16.36
C LYS A 66 -1.61 19.74 -17.25
N LEU A 67 -2.61 19.05 -16.67
CA LEU A 67 -3.67 18.36 -17.44
C LEU A 67 -4.53 19.34 -18.24
N LYS A 68 -4.88 20.50 -17.66
CA LYS A 68 -5.59 21.58 -18.39
C LYS A 68 -4.76 22.11 -19.55
N ILE A 69 -3.45 22.30 -19.36
CA ILE A 69 -2.53 22.75 -20.42
C ILE A 69 -2.47 21.71 -21.56
N ILE A 70 -2.38 20.41 -21.20
CA ILE A 70 -2.37 19.32 -22.18
C ILE A 70 -3.69 19.28 -22.97
N ASN A 71 -4.84 19.48 -22.32
CA ASN A 71 -6.13 19.53 -22.99
C ASN A 71 -6.27 20.76 -23.90
N ASN A 72 -5.74 21.92 -23.51
CA ASN A 72 -5.68 23.12 -24.34
C ASN A 72 -4.74 22.95 -25.55
N LEU A 73 -3.63 22.24 -25.38
CA LEU A 73 -2.74 21.89 -26.48
C LEU A 73 -3.40 20.91 -27.46
N LYS A 74 -4.17 19.93 -26.94
CA LYS A 74 -5.00 19.05 -27.80
C LYS A 74 -6.06 19.82 -28.59
N GLN A 75 -6.70 20.82 -28.01
CA GLN A 75 -7.66 21.66 -28.76
C GLN A 75 -6.97 22.51 -29.82
N LYS A 76 -5.78 23.05 -29.54
CA LYS A 76 -4.95 23.74 -30.53
C LYS A 76 -4.50 22.80 -31.64
N GLU A 77 -4.14 21.56 -31.30
CA GLU A 77 -3.78 20.54 -32.26
C GLU A 77 -4.95 20.16 -33.17
N VAL A 78 -6.16 20.02 -32.60
CA VAL A 78 -7.41 19.81 -33.42
C VAL A 78 -7.66 20.99 -34.34
N LYS A 79 -7.42 22.23 -33.90
CA LYS A 79 -7.56 23.44 -34.73
C LYS A 79 -6.52 23.49 -35.84
N SER A 80 -5.26 23.16 -35.51
CA SER A 80 -4.19 23.04 -36.51
C SER A 80 -4.46 21.91 -37.49
N GLN A 81 -5.02 20.78 -37.03
CA GLN A 81 -5.46 19.69 -37.93
C GLN A 81 -6.60 20.12 -38.88
N SER A 82 -7.52 20.99 -38.43
CA SER A 82 -8.56 21.55 -39.32
C SER A 82 -7.98 22.49 -40.37
N GLU A 83 -6.96 23.27 -40.02
CA GLU A 83 -6.20 24.10 -40.97
C GLU A 83 -5.37 23.24 -41.94
N ILE A 84 -4.77 22.17 -41.44
CA ILE A 84 -4.07 21.17 -42.26
C ILE A 84 -5.06 20.46 -43.19
N PHE A 85 -6.29 20.22 -42.74
CA PHE A 85 -7.34 19.63 -43.59
C PHE A 85 -7.81 20.57 -44.70
N SER A 86 -7.93 21.89 -44.41
CA SER A 86 -8.25 22.89 -45.44
C SER A 86 -7.13 23.02 -46.49
N LEU A 87 -5.88 23.05 -46.04
CA LEU A 87 -4.70 23.04 -46.92
C LEU A 87 -4.58 21.74 -47.74
N LYS A 88 -4.96 20.60 -47.16
CA LYS A 88 -5.04 19.33 -47.91
C LYS A 88 -6.13 19.34 -48.98
N ASN A 89 -7.25 20.05 -48.75
CA ASN A 89 -8.29 20.21 -49.77
C ASN A 89 -7.81 21.14 -50.90
N GLU A 90 -7.11 22.22 -50.61
CA GLU A 90 -6.48 23.08 -51.62
C GLU A 90 -5.40 22.32 -52.40
N ILE A 91 -4.59 21.54 -51.71
CA ILE A 91 -3.61 20.65 -52.35
C ILE A 91 -4.29 19.54 -53.19
N LYS A 92 -5.52 19.14 -52.84
CA LYS A 92 -6.29 18.14 -53.61
C LYS A 92 -6.77 18.68 -54.96
N GLU A 93 -7.05 19.97 -55.08
CA GLU A 93 -7.32 20.63 -56.37
C GLU A 93 -6.06 20.71 -57.24
N TYR A 94 -4.92 20.99 -56.65
CA TYR A 94 -3.61 20.93 -57.35
C TYR A 94 -3.18 19.49 -57.74
N LYS A 95 -3.65 18.49 -57.00
CA LYS A 95 -3.27 17.06 -57.20
C LYS A 95 -4.07 16.34 -58.28
N LYS A 96 -5.08 16.92 -58.89
CA LYS A 96 -5.71 16.39 -60.10
C LYS A 96 -4.70 16.18 -61.24
N LYS A 97 -3.48 16.76 -61.10
CA LYS A 97 -2.40 16.67 -62.08
C LYS A 97 -1.32 15.58 -61.80
N HIS A 98 -1.36 14.94 -60.64
CA HIS A 98 -0.33 13.96 -60.28
C HIS A 98 -0.91 12.64 -59.74
N TYR A 99 -1.72 11.96 -60.53
CA TYR A 99 -2.41 10.71 -60.12
C TYR A 99 -1.49 9.52 -59.81
N GLU A 100 -0.25 9.50 -60.29
CA GLU A 100 0.67 8.36 -60.13
C GLU A 100 1.38 8.31 -58.77
N THR A 101 1.38 9.41 -58.01
CA THR A 101 2.00 9.44 -56.64
C THR A 101 1.04 9.05 -55.51
N LEU A 102 -0.26 8.87 -55.81
CA LEU A 102 -1.30 8.61 -54.79
C LEU A 102 -1.22 7.21 -54.19
N GLY A 103 -0.91 6.20 -54.90
CA GLY A 103 -0.91 4.81 -54.43
C GLY A 103 0.19 4.50 -53.39
N ASN A 104 1.29 5.23 -53.41
CA ASN A 104 2.32 5.09 -52.41
C ASN A 104 1.98 5.85 -51.11
N LYS A 105 1.28 6.98 -51.21
CA LYS A 105 0.87 7.79 -50.05
C LYS A 105 -0.34 7.22 -49.32
N GLU A 106 -1.24 6.52 -50.00
CA GLU A 106 -2.34 5.80 -49.35
C GLU A 106 -1.85 4.63 -48.49
N LYS A 107 -0.80 3.92 -48.96
CA LYS A 107 -0.12 2.88 -48.15
C LYS A 107 0.52 3.48 -46.90
N GLU A 108 1.17 4.62 -47.03
CA GLU A 108 1.85 5.30 -45.93
C GLU A 108 0.86 5.82 -44.85
N ILE A 109 -0.27 6.36 -45.32
CA ILE A 109 -1.36 6.76 -44.44
C ILE A 109 -2.01 5.57 -43.72
N ALA A 110 -2.17 4.44 -44.40
CA ALA A 110 -2.69 3.21 -43.79
C ALA A 110 -1.75 2.64 -42.72
N ASP A 111 -0.44 2.70 -42.95
CA ASP A 111 0.56 2.26 -41.99
C ASP A 111 0.69 3.23 -40.81
N GLN A 112 0.59 4.55 -41.02
CA GLN A 112 0.53 5.54 -39.96
C GLN A 112 -0.75 5.39 -39.13
N LYS A 113 -1.89 5.09 -39.76
CA LYS A 113 -3.15 4.83 -39.06
C LYS A 113 -3.06 3.58 -38.18
N LYS A 114 -2.37 2.53 -38.62
CA LYS A 114 -2.06 1.37 -37.77
C LYS A 114 -1.16 1.72 -36.58
N ILE A 115 -0.17 2.58 -36.79
CA ILE A 115 0.74 3.03 -35.72
C ILE A 115 -0.04 3.89 -34.70
N ILE A 116 -0.88 4.79 -35.15
CA ILE A 116 -1.74 5.63 -34.28
C ILE A 116 -2.70 4.74 -33.47
N ASP A 117 -3.34 3.73 -34.09
CA ASP A 117 -4.23 2.78 -33.43
C ASP A 117 -3.48 1.97 -32.36
N LEU A 118 -2.23 1.56 -32.65
CA LEU A 118 -1.34 0.89 -31.69
C LEU A 118 -0.94 1.82 -30.52
N GLN A 119 -0.65 3.09 -30.82
CA GLN A 119 -0.31 4.08 -29.78
C GLN A 119 -1.53 4.43 -28.92
N GLN A 120 -2.70 4.56 -29.51
CA GLN A 120 -3.94 4.81 -28.78
C GLN A 120 -4.29 3.63 -27.86
N LYS A 121 -4.19 2.40 -28.37
CA LYS A 121 -4.36 1.19 -27.54
C LYS A 121 -3.31 1.06 -26.43
N ALA A 122 -2.08 1.48 -26.70
CA ALA A 122 -1.03 1.52 -25.68
C ALA A 122 -1.33 2.58 -24.61
N TYR A 123 -1.85 3.72 -25.00
CA TYR A 123 -2.24 4.80 -24.09
C TYR A 123 -3.46 4.42 -23.23
N GLU A 124 -4.47 3.81 -23.83
CA GLU A 124 -5.63 3.28 -23.11
C GLU A 124 -5.20 2.25 -22.08
N ARG A 125 -4.31 1.32 -22.46
CA ARG A 125 -3.73 0.34 -21.52
C ARG A 125 -2.92 1.00 -20.40
N TYR A 126 -2.20 2.07 -20.70
CA TYR A 126 -1.46 2.83 -19.70
C TYR A 126 -2.39 3.60 -18.75
N ALA A 127 -3.45 4.20 -19.29
CA ALA A 127 -4.47 4.89 -18.49
C ALA A 127 -5.21 3.90 -17.57
N ASP A 128 -5.61 2.74 -18.10
CA ASP A 128 -6.20 1.66 -17.31
C ASP A 128 -5.25 1.18 -16.22
N TYR A 129 -3.96 1.01 -16.54
CA TYR A 129 -2.93 0.67 -15.57
C TYR A 129 -2.82 1.71 -14.45
N LYS A 130 -2.83 3.00 -14.79
CA LYS A 130 -2.77 4.09 -13.80
C LYS A 130 -4.02 4.18 -12.93
N ILE A 131 -5.20 3.91 -13.47
CA ILE A 131 -6.45 3.83 -12.71
C ILE A 131 -6.40 2.66 -11.72
N VAL A 132 -5.84 1.53 -12.15
CA VAL A 132 -5.68 0.35 -11.31
C VAL A 132 -4.65 0.59 -10.22
N GLU A 133 -3.52 1.19 -10.54
CA GLU A 133 -2.50 1.59 -9.57
C GLU A 133 -3.09 2.54 -8.51
N ALA A 134 -3.91 3.52 -8.92
CA ALA A 134 -4.60 4.43 -8.02
C ALA A 134 -5.68 3.73 -7.16
N ASN A 135 -6.36 2.71 -7.70
CA ASN A 135 -7.34 1.92 -6.95
C ASN A 135 -6.69 0.92 -5.99
N ASN A 136 -5.54 0.37 -6.34
CA ASN A 136 -4.75 -0.47 -5.42
C ASN A 136 -4.26 0.35 -4.21
N THR A 137 -3.86 1.60 -4.42
CA THR A 137 -3.54 2.52 -3.30
C THR A 137 -4.75 2.81 -2.41
N ARG A 138 -5.99 2.77 -2.94
CA ARG A 138 -7.21 2.95 -2.11
C ARG A 138 -7.51 1.73 -1.24
N LEU A 139 -7.28 0.52 -1.73
CA LEU A 139 -7.44 -0.73 -0.94
C LEU A 139 -6.38 -0.78 0.17
N GLY A 140 -5.14 -0.42 -0.15
CA GLY A 140 -4.08 -0.24 0.83
C GLY A 140 -4.47 0.77 1.93
N ALA A 141 -5.13 1.86 1.58
CA ALA A 141 -5.58 2.87 2.54
C ALA A 141 -6.64 2.34 3.51
N HIS A 142 -7.61 1.53 3.04
CA HIS A 142 -8.62 0.92 3.90
C HIS A 142 -8.00 -0.12 4.86
N PHE A 143 -7.10 -0.95 4.34
CA PHE A 143 -6.36 -1.91 5.15
C PHE A 143 -5.51 -1.19 6.22
N MET A 144 -4.75 -0.17 5.82
CA MET A 144 -3.94 0.64 6.73
C MET A 144 -4.78 1.31 7.80
N LYS A 145 -5.95 1.85 7.44
CA LYS A 145 -6.91 2.40 8.41
C LYS A 145 -7.32 1.36 9.44
N ASN A 146 -7.66 0.13 9.01
CA ASN A 146 -8.06 -0.94 9.94
C ASN A 146 -6.91 -1.32 10.89
N VAL A 147 -5.67 -1.41 10.40
CA VAL A 147 -4.51 -1.68 11.27
C VAL A 147 -4.29 -0.54 12.24
N ILE A 148 -4.37 0.71 11.81
CA ILE A 148 -4.24 1.89 12.69
C ILE A 148 -5.33 1.89 13.77
N THR A 149 -6.58 1.61 13.40
CA THR A 149 -7.69 1.50 14.37
C THR A 149 -7.40 0.41 15.41
N GLN A 150 -6.94 -0.77 14.97
CA GLN A 150 -6.57 -1.86 15.88
C GLN A 150 -5.38 -1.49 16.78
N VAL A 151 -4.38 -0.76 16.25
CA VAL A 151 -3.27 -0.23 17.05
C VAL A 151 -3.77 0.72 18.13
N TYR A 152 -4.72 1.59 17.81
CA TYR A 152 -5.32 2.50 18.80
C TYR A 152 -6.06 1.73 19.88
N GLU A 153 -6.88 0.76 19.50
CA GLU A 153 -7.61 -0.10 20.45
C GLU A 153 -6.66 -0.90 21.35
N ASP A 154 -5.59 -1.47 20.78
CA ASP A 154 -4.59 -2.22 21.53
C ASP A 154 -3.81 -1.32 22.49
N LEU A 155 -3.47 -0.08 22.11
CA LEU A 155 -2.81 0.91 22.97
C LEU A 155 -3.72 1.38 24.09
N GLU A 156 -5.00 1.63 23.82
CA GLU A 156 -6.01 1.99 24.82
C GLU A 156 -6.21 0.84 25.82
N ASN A 157 -6.29 -0.40 25.32
CA ASN A 157 -6.38 -1.58 26.16
C ASN A 157 -5.10 -1.81 26.97
N GLU A 158 -3.91 -1.52 26.42
CA GLU A 158 -2.65 -1.55 27.17
C GLU A 158 -2.63 -0.52 28.29
N GLU A 159 -3.13 0.69 28.06
CA GLU A 159 -3.24 1.73 29.08
C GLU A 159 -4.21 1.30 30.20
N ASN A 160 -5.31 0.66 29.85
CA ASN A 160 -6.31 0.12 30.80
C ASN A 160 -5.83 -1.14 31.54
N THR A 161 -4.82 -1.87 31.05
CA THR A 161 -4.25 -3.06 31.72
C THR A 161 -3.21 -2.71 32.79
N TYR A 162 -2.73 -1.47 32.81
CA TYR A 162 -1.88 -1.00 33.91
C TYR A 162 -2.72 -0.69 35.14
N LYS A 163 -2.55 -1.48 36.17
CA LYS A 163 -3.16 -1.19 37.49
C LYS A 163 -2.12 -0.53 38.38
N THR A 164 -2.54 0.53 39.06
CA THR A 164 -1.71 1.20 40.05
C THR A 164 -2.03 0.61 41.43
N PHE A 165 -1.03 0.04 42.07
CA PHE A 165 -1.13 -0.43 43.45
C PHE A 165 0.00 0.22 44.26
N PHE A 166 -0.32 1.00 45.24
CA PHE A 166 0.63 1.77 46.07
C PHE A 166 1.61 2.65 45.28
N GLY A 167 1.12 3.27 44.15
CA GLY A 167 1.97 4.14 43.32
C GLY A 167 2.82 3.40 42.29
N TYR A 168 2.84 2.09 42.28
CA TYR A 168 3.55 1.26 41.28
C TYR A 168 2.57 0.79 40.21
N GLN A 169 2.91 1.06 38.95
CA GLN A 169 2.16 0.52 37.81
C GLN A 169 2.69 -0.89 37.45
N TYR A 170 1.79 -1.87 37.41
CA TYR A 170 2.10 -3.22 36.96
C TYR A 170 1.19 -3.68 35.84
N LYS A 171 1.73 -4.42 34.86
CA LYS A 171 1.01 -4.98 33.71
C LYS A 171 0.41 -6.34 34.05
N LYS A 172 -0.88 -6.51 33.85
CA LYS A 172 -1.56 -7.79 34.04
C LYS A 172 -1.66 -8.53 32.69
N GLY A 173 -0.81 -9.54 32.52
CA GLY A 173 -0.83 -10.48 31.40
C GLY A 173 0.06 -10.08 30.21
N LYS A 174 0.67 -11.06 29.58
CA LYS A 174 1.38 -10.91 28.29
C LYS A 174 0.61 -11.69 27.24
N ASP A 175 0.12 -11.01 26.21
CA ASP A 175 -0.32 -11.66 24.98
C ASP A 175 0.95 -11.85 24.10
N THR A 176 1.42 -13.10 24.00
CA THR A 176 2.75 -13.41 23.43
C THR A 176 2.74 -13.60 21.91
N ASN A 177 1.57 -13.62 21.27
CA ASN A 177 1.46 -14.02 19.86
C ASN A 177 1.28 -12.86 18.86
N LYS A 178 1.11 -11.62 19.33
CA LYS A 178 0.99 -10.46 18.44
C LYS A 178 2.30 -9.68 18.36
N ILE A 179 2.60 -9.14 17.18
CA ILE A 179 3.67 -8.14 17.08
C ILE A 179 3.27 -6.91 17.91
N PRO A 180 4.21 -6.24 18.58
CA PRO A 180 3.92 -5.02 19.33
C PRO A 180 3.26 -3.97 18.46
N SER A 181 2.26 -3.26 18.99
CA SER A 181 1.50 -2.21 18.28
C SER A 181 2.42 -1.14 17.65
N ILE A 182 3.51 -0.80 18.32
CA ILE A 182 4.54 0.11 17.79
C ILE A 182 5.22 -0.48 16.54
N LYS A 183 5.49 -1.80 16.52
CA LYS A 183 6.07 -2.47 15.34
C LYS A 183 5.09 -2.50 14.18
N ALA A 184 3.81 -2.74 14.44
CA ALA A 184 2.76 -2.68 13.44
C ALA A 184 2.67 -1.27 12.81
N LEU A 185 2.69 -0.23 13.64
CA LEU A 185 2.69 1.16 13.18
C LEU A 185 3.93 1.49 12.33
N LYS A 186 5.11 1.02 12.74
CA LYS A 186 6.35 1.19 11.96
C LYS A 186 6.26 0.50 10.61
N ASN A 187 5.74 -0.73 10.54
CA ASN A 187 5.55 -1.46 9.29
C ASN A 187 4.58 -0.72 8.35
N ILE A 188 3.51 -0.11 8.88
CA ILE A 188 2.60 0.74 8.09
C ILE A 188 3.37 1.87 7.42
N PHE A 189 4.16 2.63 8.17
CA PHE A 189 4.90 3.76 7.59
C PHE A 189 5.89 3.31 6.51
N ILE A 190 6.61 2.21 6.74
CA ILE A 190 7.54 1.66 5.74
C ILE A 190 6.79 1.25 4.47
N LEU A 191 5.63 0.58 4.60
CA LEU A 191 4.83 0.18 3.44
C LEU A 191 4.21 1.36 2.71
N LEU A 192 3.81 2.43 3.41
CA LEU A 192 3.34 3.67 2.79
C LEU A 192 4.46 4.35 1.99
N ASP A 193 5.64 4.47 2.57
CA ASP A 193 6.81 5.03 1.88
C ASP A 193 7.21 4.18 0.66
N TYR A 194 7.17 2.86 0.81
CA TYR A 194 7.40 1.93 -0.30
C TYR A 194 6.39 2.12 -1.44
N ASN A 195 5.09 2.20 -1.14
CA ASN A 195 4.06 2.41 -2.16
C ASN A 195 4.21 3.75 -2.89
N VAL A 196 4.63 4.80 -2.17
CA VAL A 196 4.91 6.11 -2.78
C VAL A 196 6.14 6.05 -3.68
N ALA A 197 7.22 5.39 -3.22
CA ALA A 197 8.45 5.23 -3.98
C ALA A 197 8.24 4.36 -5.23
N ALA A 198 7.35 3.36 -5.16
CA ALA A 198 6.99 2.48 -6.26
C ALA A 198 6.46 3.22 -7.49
N LEU A 199 5.75 4.33 -7.30
CA LEU A 199 5.18 5.14 -8.39
C LEU A 199 6.25 5.68 -9.36
N ASN A 200 7.46 5.91 -8.87
CA ASN A 200 8.55 6.53 -9.63
C ASN A 200 9.71 5.55 -9.91
N SER A 201 9.62 4.30 -9.44
CA SER A 201 10.70 3.33 -9.57
C SER A 201 10.62 2.55 -10.89
N ALA A 202 11.75 2.45 -11.58
CA ALA A 202 11.86 1.60 -12.77
C ALA A 202 11.85 0.10 -12.42
N GLY A 203 12.34 -0.27 -11.23
CA GLY A 203 12.40 -1.65 -10.74
C GLY A 203 13.13 -1.70 -9.40
N ILE A 204 12.90 -2.78 -8.67
CA ILE A 204 13.51 -3.08 -7.36
C ILE A 204 14.08 -4.49 -7.36
N THR A 205 14.87 -4.84 -6.35
CA THR A 205 15.31 -6.21 -6.15
C THR A 205 14.15 -7.10 -5.67
N LEU A 206 14.20 -8.37 -6.01
CA LEU A 206 13.23 -9.33 -5.49
C LEU A 206 13.32 -9.43 -3.95
N GLU A 207 14.52 -9.25 -3.36
CA GLU A 207 14.72 -9.20 -1.92
C GLU A 207 13.90 -8.08 -1.26
N ASP A 208 13.93 -6.87 -1.86
CA ASP A 208 13.15 -5.73 -1.35
C ASP A 208 11.65 -5.99 -1.42
N GLU A 209 11.15 -6.54 -2.53
CA GLU A 209 9.74 -6.89 -2.66
C GLU A 209 9.31 -7.92 -1.62
N VAL A 210 10.08 -9.01 -1.47
CA VAL A 210 9.81 -10.09 -0.49
C VAL A 210 9.78 -9.53 0.93
N LYS A 211 10.71 -8.63 1.27
CA LYS A 211 10.75 -7.97 2.57
C LYS A 211 9.49 -7.14 2.84
N HIS A 212 9.00 -6.40 1.84
CA HIS A 212 7.78 -5.59 2.00
C HIS A 212 6.52 -6.46 2.05
N ILE A 213 6.49 -7.57 1.30
CA ILE A 213 5.42 -8.58 1.40
C ILE A 213 5.40 -9.21 2.79
N ASP A 214 6.57 -9.58 3.35
CA ASP A 214 6.64 -10.12 4.71
C ASP A 214 6.10 -9.13 5.75
N MET A 215 6.45 -7.84 5.64
CA MET A 215 5.87 -6.80 6.50
C MET A 215 4.35 -6.71 6.37
N PHE A 216 3.83 -6.82 5.15
CA PHE A 216 2.40 -6.81 4.90
C PHE A 216 1.70 -8.03 5.52
N LEU A 217 2.29 -9.21 5.39
CA LEU A 217 1.80 -10.44 6.03
C LEU A 217 1.83 -10.34 7.56
N GLN A 218 2.85 -9.71 8.15
CA GLN A 218 2.89 -9.44 9.58
C GLN A 218 1.73 -8.53 10.03
N LEU A 219 1.35 -7.55 9.24
CA LEU A 219 0.18 -6.70 9.53
C LEU A 219 -1.14 -7.46 9.37
N ILE A 220 -1.25 -8.37 8.39
CA ILE A 220 -2.41 -9.24 8.26
C ILE A 220 -2.53 -10.16 9.49
N ASN A 221 -1.43 -10.77 9.91
CA ASN A 221 -1.40 -11.61 11.11
C ASN A 221 -1.75 -10.81 12.39
N TYR A 222 -1.36 -9.54 12.45
CA TYR A 222 -1.74 -8.65 13.54
C TYR A 222 -3.26 -8.42 13.61
N LEU A 223 -3.92 -8.23 12.46
CA LEU A 223 -5.37 -8.08 12.37
C LEU A 223 -6.14 -9.40 12.50
N LYS A 224 -5.53 -10.51 12.06
CA LYS A 224 -6.15 -11.84 11.95
C LYS A 224 -5.26 -12.89 12.61
N PRO A 225 -5.12 -12.85 13.94
CA PRO A 225 -4.15 -13.70 14.67
C PRO A 225 -4.47 -15.20 14.60
N ASN A 226 -5.70 -15.57 14.23
CA ASN A 226 -6.14 -16.96 14.08
C ASN A 226 -5.81 -17.54 12.70
N ALA A 227 -5.47 -16.71 11.71
CA ALA A 227 -5.09 -17.16 10.38
C ALA A 227 -3.64 -17.66 10.37
N LYS A 228 -3.41 -18.80 9.73
CA LYS A 228 -2.06 -19.33 9.52
C LYS A 228 -1.45 -18.70 8.29
N ILE A 229 -0.41 -17.88 8.45
CA ILE A 229 0.22 -17.14 7.36
C ILE A 229 1.66 -17.61 7.23
N GLU A 230 2.03 -18.15 6.05
CA GLU A 230 3.36 -18.67 5.77
C GLU A 230 3.93 -18.14 4.46
N LEU A 231 5.18 -17.72 4.47
CA LEU A 231 5.95 -17.35 3.30
C LEU A 231 7.13 -18.31 3.14
N ASN A 232 7.04 -19.20 2.16
CA ASN A 232 8.03 -20.22 1.87
C ASN A 232 8.87 -19.78 0.66
N ASN A 233 10.07 -19.27 0.93
CA ASN A 233 11.03 -18.86 -0.07
C ASN A 233 12.18 -19.85 -0.16
N THR A 234 12.41 -20.43 -1.35
CA THR A 234 13.50 -21.39 -1.60
C THR A 234 14.67 -20.77 -2.36
N LEU A 235 14.57 -19.48 -2.74
CA LEU A 235 15.64 -18.78 -3.44
C LEU A 235 16.76 -18.40 -2.47
N ASN A 236 17.99 -18.48 -2.95
CA ASN A 236 19.13 -18.01 -2.19
C ASN A 236 19.26 -16.48 -2.24
N LYS A 237 20.12 -15.91 -1.40
CA LYS A 237 20.29 -14.45 -1.28
C LYS A 237 20.82 -13.80 -2.56
N GLU A 238 21.68 -14.52 -3.31
CA GLU A 238 22.23 -14.01 -4.58
C GLU A 238 21.12 -13.90 -5.64
N GLN A 239 20.24 -14.91 -5.75
CA GLN A 239 19.09 -14.88 -6.64
C GLN A 239 18.12 -13.74 -6.28
N LEU A 240 17.83 -13.56 -5.00
CA LEU A 240 16.96 -12.49 -4.52
C LEU A 240 17.49 -11.09 -4.88
N ASN A 241 18.79 -10.88 -4.80
CA ASN A 241 19.42 -9.59 -5.10
C ASN A 241 19.64 -9.35 -6.59
N SER A 242 19.86 -10.40 -7.37
CA SER A 242 20.12 -10.28 -8.82
C SER A 242 18.84 -10.05 -9.63
N ILE A 243 17.72 -10.62 -9.18
CA ILE A 243 16.44 -10.52 -9.87
C ILE A 243 15.81 -9.15 -9.62
N LYS A 244 15.55 -8.40 -10.70
CA LYS A 244 14.85 -7.12 -10.66
C LYS A 244 13.42 -7.28 -11.17
N ILE A 245 12.48 -6.74 -10.42
CA ILE A 245 11.05 -6.75 -10.74
C ILE A 245 10.44 -5.36 -10.58
N LYS A 246 9.27 -5.16 -11.16
CA LYS A 246 8.45 -3.97 -10.88
C LYS A 246 8.01 -4.01 -9.42
N PRO A 247 8.10 -2.88 -8.70
CA PRO A 247 7.65 -2.80 -7.32
C PRO A 247 6.16 -3.08 -7.20
N THR A 248 5.75 -3.58 -6.06
CA THR A 248 4.36 -3.96 -5.73
C THR A 248 3.75 -5.06 -6.60
N LEU A 249 4.58 -5.84 -7.30
CA LEU A 249 4.14 -6.90 -8.21
C LEU A 249 3.33 -7.99 -7.50
N PHE A 250 3.69 -8.35 -6.27
CA PHE A 250 3.04 -9.41 -5.51
C PHE A 250 1.94 -8.91 -4.56
N PHE A 251 1.84 -7.61 -4.31
CA PHE A 251 0.82 -7.03 -3.43
C PHE A 251 -0.61 -7.35 -3.85
N PRO A 252 -1.00 -7.28 -5.14
CA PRO A 252 -2.36 -7.59 -5.56
C PRO A 252 -2.81 -9.02 -5.23
N PHE A 253 -1.88 -9.98 -5.14
CA PHE A 253 -2.21 -11.35 -4.75
C PHE A 253 -2.58 -11.43 -3.28
N VAL A 254 -1.79 -10.79 -2.42
CA VAL A 254 -2.01 -10.76 -0.97
C VAL A 254 -3.26 -9.96 -0.63
N GLU A 255 -3.49 -8.82 -1.31
CA GLU A 255 -4.71 -8.03 -1.17
C GLU A 255 -5.96 -8.83 -1.59
N ASN A 256 -5.86 -9.60 -2.69
CA ASN A 256 -6.94 -10.46 -3.13
C ASN A 256 -7.26 -11.56 -2.10
N ALA A 257 -6.23 -12.17 -1.51
CA ALA A 257 -6.39 -13.14 -0.45
C ALA A 257 -7.01 -12.52 0.82
N LEU A 258 -6.63 -11.28 1.17
CA LEU A 258 -7.20 -10.55 2.29
C LEU A 258 -8.68 -10.18 2.06
N LYS A 259 -9.04 -9.79 0.84
CA LYS A 259 -10.38 -9.31 0.48
C LYS A 259 -11.38 -10.45 0.33
N HIS A 260 -10.95 -11.57 -0.25
CA HIS A 260 -11.82 -12.70 -0.62
C HIS A 260 -11.54 -13.96 0.20
N GLY A 261 -10.48 -13.93 1.02
CA GLY A 261 -10.13 -15.02 1.91
C GLY A 261 -11.01 -15.04 3.16
N SER A 262 -11.31 -16.26 3.63
CA SER A 262 -12.00 -16.50 4.90
C SER A 262 -10.98 -16.47 6.04
N LEU A 263 -10.48 -15.26 6.40
CA LEU A 263 -9.40 -15.12 7.39
C LEU A 263 -9.89 -15.01 8.85
N ASN A 264 -11.19 -15.09 9.09
CA ASN A 264 -11.79 -15.02 10.43
C ASN A 264 -12.00 -16.40 11.06
N GLU A 265 -11.92 -17.48 10.28
CA GLU A 265 -12.13 -18.85 10.75
C GLU A 265 -10.85 -19.44 11.34
N ASN A 266 -10.98 -20.36 12.29
CA ASN A 266 -9.85 -20.99 13.01
C ASN A 266 -8.89 -21.82 12.10
N ASN A 267 -9.34 -22.21 10.91
CA ASN A 267 -8.55 -22.98 9.94
C ASN A 267 -8.18 -22.17 8.70
N SER A 268 -8.29 -20.85 8.78
CA SER A 268 -7.96 -19.98 7.67
C SER A 268 -6.46 -19.87 7.48
N PHE A 269 -6.02 -19.72 6.23
CA PHE A 269 -4.60 -19.64 5.93
C PHE A 269 -4.31 -18.80 4.67
N ILE A 270 -3.08 -18.32 4.61
CA ILE A 270 -2.42 -17.78 3.40
C ILE A 270 -1.05 -18.44 3.33
N ASN A 271 -0.80 -19.20 2.28
CA ASN A 271 0.50 -19.81 2.00
C ASN A 271 1.08 -19.24 0.72
N ILE A 272 2.26 -18.69 0.81
CA ILE A 272 3.01 -18.14 -0.33
C ILE A 272 4.23 -19.01 -0.57
N TYR A 273 4.44 -19.37 -1.82
CA TYR A 273 5.60 -20.12 -2.28
C TYR A 273 6.34 -19.32 -3.34
N LEU A 274 7.61 -19.06 -3.11
CA LEU A 274 8.51 -18.39 -4.05
C LEU A 274 9.67 -19.32 -4.36
N LYS A 275 9.80 -19.69 -5.63
CA LYS A 275 10.82 -20.62 -6.10
C LYS A 275 11.23 -20.36 -7.54
N GLU A 276 12.38 -20.86 -7.93
CA GLU A 276 12.76 -21.00 -9.33
C GLU A 276 12.26 -22.36 -9.86
N ASN A 277 11.66 -22.36 -11.05
CA ASN A 277 11.25 -23.61 -11.71
C ASN A 277 12.40 -24.22 -12.54
N ASP A 278 12.20 -25.43 -13.08
CA ASP A 278 13.18 -26.16 -13.88
C ASP A 278 13.61 -25.41 -15.16
N GLN A 279 12.81 -24.43 -15.61
CA GLN A 279 13.08 -23.59 -16.76
C GLN A 279 13.79 -22.27 -16.40
N LYS A 280 14.32 -22.16 -15.17
CA LYS A 280 14.94 -20.93 -14.62
C LYS A 280 14.01 -19.71 -14.65
N GLN A 281 12.72 -19.94 -14.44
CA GLN A 281 11.72 -18.88 -14.33
C GLN A 281 11.32 -18.72 -12.86
N LEU A 282 11.04 -17.48 -12.45
CA LEU A 282 10.54 -17.22 -11.12
C LEU A 282 9.08 -17.66 -11.03
N SER A 283 8.77 -18.56 -10.10
CA SER A 283 7.42 -19.00 -9.78
C SER A 283 7.02 -18.42 -8.42
N TYR A 284 5.94 -17.65 -8.42
CA TYR A 284 5.24 -17.16 -7.22
C TYR A 284 3.87 -17.82 -7.18
N CYS A 285 3.54 -18.49 -6.10
CA CYS A 285 2.24 -19.13 -5.90
C CYS A 285 1.68 -18.73 -4.54
N LEU A 286 0.46 -18.21 -4.52
CA LEU A 286 -0.28 -17.93 -3.31
C LEU A 286 -1.52 -18.83 -3.26
N VAL A 287 -1.71 -19.52 -2.14
CA VAL A 287 -2.91 -20.32 -1.86
C VAL A 287 -3.54 -19.80 -0.57
N ASN A 288 -4.83 -19.52 -0.60
CA ASN A 288 -5.58 -19.04 0.56
C ASN A 288 -6.92 -19.76 0.72
N SER A 289 -7.41 -19.78 1.96
CA SER A 289 -8.79 -20.18 2.25
C SER A 289 -9.78 -19.12 1.71
N THR A 290 -10.97 -19.55 1.26
CA THR A 290 -12.04 -18.67 0.75
C THR A 290 -13.40 -19.11 1.27
N GLU A 291 -14.35 -18.18 1.37
CA GLU A 291 -15.73 -18.48 1.76
C GLU A 291 -16.55 -19.10 0.61
N GLN A 292 -16.16 -18.85 -0.63
CA GLN A 292 -16.93 -19.26 -1.81
C GLN A 292 -16.74 -20.75 -2.10
N SER A 293 -17.85 -21.44 -2.29
CA SER A 293 -17.88 -22.80 -2.85
C SER A 293 -17.74 -22.75 -4.38
N LEU A 294 -17.19 -23.81 -4.98
CA LEU A 294 -16.97 -23.94 -6.43
C LEU A 294 -18.24 -23.85 -7.29
N ASP A 295 -19.44 -23.92 -6.69
CA ASP A 295 -20.72 -24.06 -7.39
C ASP A 295 -21.42 -22.74 -7.72
N ASP A 296 -20.90 -21.60 -7.29
CA ASP A 296 -21.49 -20.30 -7.60
C ASP A 296 -21.05 -19.79 -8.99
N ASN A 297 -21.74 -20.30 -10.03
CA ASN A 297 -21.61 -19.85 -11.43
C ASN A 297 -22.01 -18.37 -11.66
N ASN A 298 -22.32 -17.61 -10.61
CA ASN A 298 -22.78 -16.22 -10.67
C ASN A 298 -21.80 -15.22 -10.03
N VAL A 299 -20.52 -15.56 -9.90
CA VAL A 299 -19.55 -14.63 -9.32
C VAL A 299 -19.11 -13.61 -10.36
N THR A 300 -19.93 -12.59 -10.54
CA THR A 300 -19.48 -11.27 -11.07
C THR A 300 -18.64 -10.55 -10.01
N THR A 301 -17.71 -11.24 -9.35
CA THR A 301 -16.66 -10.55 -8.62
C THR A 301 -15.79 -9.89 -9.66
N THR A 302 -15.79 -8.58 -9.63
CA THR A 302 -14.89 -7.74 -10.42
C THR A 302 -13.45 -8.17 -10.12
N HIS A 303 -12.91 -9.13 -10.87
CA HIS A 303 -11.49 -9.51 -10.88
C HIS A 303 -10.62 -8.36 -11.42
N PHE A 304 -11.03 -7.12 -11.13
CA PHE A 304 -10.45 -5.92 -11.69
C PHE A 304 -8.96 -5.83 -11.36
N GLY A 305 -8.57 -6.12 -10.12
CA GLY A 305 -7.17 -6.10 -9.71
C GLY A 305 -6.32 -7.16 -10.41
N LEU A 306 -6.85 -8.40 -10.56
CA LEU A 306 -6.13 -9.48 -11.24
C LEU A 306 -6.06 -9.28 -12.76
N ASN A 307 -7.10 -8.71 -13.37
CA ASN A 307 -7.08 -8.37 -14.79
C ASN A 307 -6.05 -7.29 -15.11
N ALA A 308 -5.95 -6.30 -14.27
CA ALA A 308 -4.93 -5.27 -14.40
C ALA A 308 -3.51 -5.78 -14.19
N LEU A 309 -3.33 -6.63 -13.17
CA LEU A 309 -2.07 -7.33 -12.97
C LEU A 309 -1.70 -8.17 -14.20
N LYS A 310 -2.66 -8.86 -14.82
CA LYS A 310 -2.45 -9.62 -16.05
C LYS A 310 -2.00 -8.74 -17.21
N GLN A 311 -2.60 -7.56 -17.35
CA GLN A 311 -2.18 -6.59 -18.39
C GLN A 311 -0.76 -6.07 -18.11
N MET A 312 -0.44 -5.72 -16.88
CA MET A 312 0.90 -5.30 -16.46
C MET A 312 1.94 -6.39 -16.76
N ILE A 313 1.65 -7.63 -16.39
CA ILE A 313 2.53 -8.78 -16.66
C ILE A 313 2.78 -8.94 -18.16
N ASN A 314 1.75 -8.83 -18.98
CA ASN A 314 1.89 -8.94 -20.44
C ASN A 314 2.80 -7.85 -21.05
N VAL A 315 2.76 -6.64 -20.48
CA VAL A 315 3.57 -5.50 -20.94
C VAL A 315 5.02 -5.61 -20.49
N TYR A 316 5.24 -5.85 -19.19
CA TYR A 316 6.60 -5.81 -18.61
C TYR A 316 7.33 -7.15 -18.64
N TYR A 317 6.58 -8.25 -18.71
CA TYR A 317 7.13 -9.62 -18.67
C TYR A 317 6.56 -10.48 -19.78
N PRO A 318 6.84 -10.17 -21.07
CA PRO A 318 6.28 -10.90 -22.18
C PRO A 318 6.64 -12.39 -22.12
N GLY A 319 5.63 -13.25 -22.29
CA GLY A 319 5.77 -14.70 -22.20
C GLY A 319 5.63 -15.27 -20.78
N SER A 320 5.37 -14.43 -19.79
CA SER A 320 5.00 -14.84 -18.43
C SER A 320 3.53 -15.31 -18.37
N LYS A 321 3.19 -16.11 -17.37
CA LYS A 321 1.85 -16.72 -17.24
C LYS A 321 1.29 -16.42 -15.86
N LEU A 322 0.03 -15.96 -15.82
CA LEU A 322 -0.77 -15.82 -14.62
C LEU A 322 -1.94 -16.81 -14.69
N LYS A 323 -2.03 -17.69 -13.71
CA LYS A 323 -3.12 -18.66 -13.56
C LYS A 323 -3.79 -18.45 -12.21
N CYS A 324 -5.12 -18.35 -12.20
CA CYS A 324 -5.93 -18.27 -11.01
C CYS A 324 -6.95 -19.39 -11.06
N THR A 325 -7.04 -20.19 -10.00
CA THR A 325 -7.86 -21.40 -9.99
C THR A 325 -8.49 -21.59 -8.62
N ALA A 326 -9.79 -21.82 -8.57
CA ALA A 326 -10.45 -22.33 -7.38
C ALA A 326 -10.05 -23.80 -7.18
N LEU A 327 -9.68 -24.15 -5.96
CA LEU A 327 -9.30 -25.49 -5.55
C LEU A 327 -10.40 -26.11 -4.67
N PRO A 328 -10.43 -27.45 -4.52
CA PRO A 328 -11.30 -28.12 -3.56
C PRO A 328 -11.12 -27.56 -2.13
N ASN A 329 -12.11 -27.84 -1.27
CA ASN A 329 -12.07 -27.45 0.15
C ASN A 329 -11.99 -25.93 0.41
N LYS A 330 -12.72 -25.15 -0.40
CA LYS A 330 -12.78 -23.68 -0.26
C LYS A 330 -11.40 -23.05 -0.26
N GLN A 331 -10.60 -23.35 -1.24
CA GLN A 331 -9.26 -22.78 -1.44
C GLN A 331 -9.18 -22.08 -2.79
N TYR A 332 -8.33 -21.08 -2.86
CA TYR A 332 -8.05 -20.36 -4.09
C TYR A 332 -6.56 -20.25 -4.30
N MET A 333 -6.11 -20.52 -5.51
CA MET A 333 -4.71 -20.48 -5.91
C MET A 333 -4.50 -19.43 -6.99
N SER A 334 -3.51 -18.59 -6.77
CA SER A 334 -2.99 -17.64 -7.76
C SER A 334 -1.52 -17.97 -8.03
N GLU A 335 -1.19 -18.34 -9.24
CA GLU A 335 0.16 -18.72 -9.66
C GLU A 335 0.67 -17.78 -10.75
N LEU A 336 1.81 -17.19 -10.52
CA LEU A 336 2.53 -16.34 -11.46
C LEU A 336 3.86 -16.97 -11.80
N THR A 337 4.08 -17.26 -13.11
CA THR A 337 5.37 -17.70 -13.64
C THR A 337 5.97 -16.55 -14.45
N LEU A 338 7.04 -15.95 -13.95
CA LEU A 338 7.73 -14.84 -14.59
C LEU A 338 8.92 -15.35 -15.42
N LYS A 339 8.94 -14.94 -16.67
CA LYS A 339 10.13 -15.08 -17.51
C LYS A 339 11.02 -13.87 -17.28
N ILE A 340 12.06 -14.04 -16.46
CA ILE A 340 13.03 -13.01 -16.16
C ILE A 340 14.09 -13.03 -17.25
N LYS A 341 14.45 -11.85 -17.74
CA LYS A 341 15.52 -11.70 -18.75
C LYS A 341 16.88 -11.71 -18.08
#